data_a53570178b4842c4235390c048f8e79e
#
_entry.id   a53570178b4842c4235390c048f8e79e
#
_cell.length_a   1.000
_cell.length_b   1.000
_cell.length_c   1.000
_cell.angle_alpha   90.00
_cell.angle_beta   90.00
_cell.angle_gamma   90.00
#
_symmetry.space_group_name_H-M   'P 1'
#
loop_
_entity.id
_entity.type
_entity.pdbx_description
1 polymer ?
#
loop_
_entity_poly.entity_id
_entity_poly.type
_entity_poly.pdbx_seq_one_letter_code
_entity_poly.pdbx_strand_id
1 'polypeptide(L)'
;MRVAAVQVSPAFLDRSASIGLVVDRIAEAAAGGADLVAFPEVFVPGYPVWVDRTNASAWEDSGQQEAYARYVDEAVEVNGPEFATVVEAVREADAFAYVGVVERSMSGGSVYCSLVAIDPVEGVVGVHRKLKPTYGERLVWADGDGAGLVAHRHRGATVTGLNCWENWMPLARTAMYGAGSEVHVAAWPGSVGLTRDITRFIAREGRLFVVSVGAPYCSEDLPNDFPLKDQLPDGERYHNGGTCIAGPDGEWIVEPVHDEQGIVWADLDLAEVRRHRHNFDPVGHYGRPDVLRLEVNRNRLAP
;
A
#
# COMPACT_ATOMS: atom_id res chain seq x y z
N MET A 1 -5.61 -0.43 -19.75
CA MET A 1 -4.51 -0.41 -18.76
C MET A 1 -4.41 -1.78 -18.12
N ARG A 2 -3.26 -2.41 -18.20
CA ARG A 2 -3.03 -3.72 -17.56
C ARG A 2 -2.39 -3.53 -16.19
N VAL A 3 -3.00 -4.12 -15.16
CA VAL A 3 -2.50 -4.00 -13.78
C VAL A 3 -2.01 -5.33 -13.24
N ALA A 4 -0.95 -5.28 -12.43
CA ALA A 4 -0.33 -6.39 -11.75
C ALA A 4 -0.33 -6.11 -10.24
N ALA A 5 -1.13 -6.82 -9.46
CA ALA A 5 -1.16 -6.74 -8.00
C ALA A 5 -0.36 -7.91 -7.42
N VAL A 6 0.72 -7.62 -6.73
CA VAL A 6 1.70 -8.60 -6.25
C VAL A 6 1.27 -9.16 -4.90
N GLN A 7 0.79 -10.39 -4.88
CA GLN A 7 0.40 -11.11 -3.67
C GLN A 7 1.44 -12.17 -3.33
N VAL A 8 2.52 -11.75 -2.68
CA VAL A 8 3.58 -12.66 -2.20
C VAL A 8 3.98 -12.29 -0.78
N SER A 9 4.53 -13.23 -0.03
CA SER A 9 5.11 -12.96 1.30
C SER A 9 6.37 -12.09 1.14
N PRO A 10 6.54 -11.04 1.94
CA PRO A 10 7.82 -10.34 2.03
C PRO A 10 8.89 -11.20 2.73
N ALA A 11 10.15 -10.86 2.56
CA ALA A 11 11.22 -11.36 3.41
C ALA A 11 11.23 -10.53 4.71
N PHE A 12 10.61 -11.09 5.75
CA PHE A 12 10.38 -10.35 7.00
C PHE A 12 11.68 -9.98 7.70
N LEU A 13 11.81 -8.69 8.05
CA LEU A 13 13.01 -8.10 8.68
C LEU A 13 14.31 -8.38 7.90
N ASP A 14 14.18 -8.44 6.58
CA ASP A 14 15.30 -8.45 5.64
C ASP A 14 14.96 -7.48 4.50
N ARG A 15 15.42 -6.24 4.65
CA ARG A 15 15.19 -5.16 3.67
C ARG A 15 15.78 -5.53 2.31
N SER A 16 17.02 -6.03 2.30
CA SER A 16 17.70 -6.33 1.04
C SER A 16 17.01 -7.44 0.27
N ALA A 17 16.61 -8.52 0.94
CA ALA A 17 15.87 -9.61 0.32
C ALA A 17 14.47 -9.16 -0.15
N SER A 18 13.77 -8.34 0.66
CA SER A 18 12.48 -7.77 0.27
C SER A 18 12.59 -6.84 -0.95
N ILE A 19 13.63 -6.01 -1.04
CA ILE A 19 13.92 -5.18 -2.21
C ILE A 19 14.21 -6.06 -3.43
N GLY A 20 14.98 -7.13 -3.27
CA GLY A 20 15.21 -8.12 -4.34
C GLY A 20 13.90 -8.71 -4.87
N LEU A 21 12.99 -9.11 -3.97
CA LEU A 21 11.65 -9.58 -4.35
C LEU A 21 10.85 -8.51 -5.12
N VAL A 22 10.91 -7.24 -4.70
CA VAL A 22 10.25 -6.15 -5.43
C VAL A 22 10.79 -6.04 -6.84
N VAL A 23 12.10 -6.05 -7.03
CA VAL A 23 12.77 -5.99 -8.35
C VAL A 23 12.35 -7.16 -9.23
N ASP A 24 12.40 -8.39 -8.70
CA ASP A 24 12.02 -9.60 -9.43
C ASP A 24 10.55 -9.58 -9.87
N ARG A 25 9.64 -9.15 -8.98
CA ARG A 25 8.21 -9.07 -9.30
C ARG A 25 7.89 -7.95 -10.28
N ILE A 26 8.60 -6.83 -10.25
CA ILE A 26 8.49 -5.78 -11.28
C ILE A 26 8.91 -6.33 -12.65
N ALA A 27 10.03 -7.05 -12.73
CA ALA A 27 10.48 -7.67 -13.98
C ALA A 27 9.49 -8.71 -14.50
N GLU A 28 8.90 -9.54 -13.62
CA GLU A 28 7.84 -10.50 -13.98
C GLU A 28 6.59 -9.77 -14.49
N ALA A 29 6.18 -8.71 -13.81
CA ALA A 29 5.03 -7.89 -14.21
C ALA A 29 5.26 -7.22 -15.57
N ALA A 30 6.46 -6.72 -15.83
CA ALA A 30 6.86 -6.15 -17.12
C ALA A 30 6.78 -7.19 -18.24
N ALA A 31 7.30 -8.40 -18.01
CA ALA A 31 7.21 -9.51 -18.96
C ALA A 31 5.75 -9.90 -19.27
N GLY A 32 4.83 -9.71 -18.31
CA GLY A 32 3.38 -9.87 -18.49
C GLY A 32 2.69 -8.66 -19.13
N GLY A 33 3.41 -7.58 -19.43
CA GLY A 33 2.88 -6.36 -20.06
C GLY A 33 2.10 -5.45 -19.11
N ALA A 34 2.45 -5.40 -17.82
CA ALA A 34 1.85 -4.51 -16.86
C ALA A 34 2.12 -3.03 -17.18
N ASP A 35 1.10 -2.19 -17.07
CA ASP A 35 1.23 -0.74 -17.06
C ASP A 35 1.39 -0.20 -15.63
N LEU A 36 0.79 -0.89 -14.64
CA LEU A 36 0.80 -0.54 -13.22
C LEU A 36 1.09 -1.78 -12.39
N VAL A 37 2.07 -1.67 -11.48
CA VAL A 37 2.42 -2.72 -10.52
C VAL A 37 2.13 -2.21 -9.10
N ALA A 38 1.41 -3.00 -8.30
CA ALA A 38 1.06 -2.63 -6.93
C ALA A 38 1.57 -3.68 -5.93
N PHE A 39 2.22 -3.21 -4.87
CA PHE A 39 2.69 -4.03 -3.75
C PHE A 39 1.89 -3.76 -2.48
N PRO A 40 1.82 -4.73 -1.55
CA PRO A 40 1.15 -4.59 -0.26
C PRO A 40 1.70 -3.45 0.61
N GLU A 41 0.92 -3.10 1.64
CA GLU A 41 1.33 -2.19 2.71
C GLU A 41 2.61 -2.72 3.38
N VAL A 42 3.59 -1.82 3.56
CA VAL A 42 4.90 -2.10 4.17
C VAL A 42 5.54 -3.43 3.75
N PHE A 43 5.42 -3.75 2.45
CA PHE A 43 6.03 -4.94 1.89
C PHE A 43 7.53 -5.04 2.22
N VAL A 44 8.21 -3.90 2.31
CA VAL A 44 9.59 -3.80 2.77
C VAL A 44 9.62 -3.13 4.15
N PRO A 45 10.05 -3.81 5.21
CA PRO A 45 10.50 -5.19 5.38
C PRO A 45 9.44 -6.14 5.97
N GLY A 46 8.16 -5.87 5.78
CA GLY A 46 7.05 -6.65 6.28
C GLY A 46 6.23 -5.94 7.37
N TYR A 47 4.98 -6.41 7.57
CA TYR A 47 4.05 -5.86 8.56
C TYR A 47 4.46 -6.28 9.99
N PRO A 48 4.42 -5.39 11.00
CA PRO A 48 4.88 -5.67 12.36
C PRO A 48 3.88 -6.53 13.15
N VAL A 49 3.69 -7.78 12.74
CA VAL A 49 2.67 -8.70 13.27
C VAL A 49 2.77 -8.95 14.78
N TRP A 50 3.94 -8.77 15.37
CA TRP A 50 4.13 -8.97 16.81
C TRP A 50 3.35 -7.96 17.65
N VAL A 51 3.08 -6.77 17.12
CA VAL A 51 2.40 -5.68 17.85
C VAL A 51 1.00 -6.10 18.30
N ASP A 52 0.29 -6.85 17.47
CA ASP A 52 -1.08 -7.30 17.75
C ASP A 52 -1.14 -8.64 18.51
N ARG A 53 0.01 -9.31 18.70
CA ARG A 53 0.08 -10.69 19.21
C ARG A 53 0.90 -10.85 20.48
N THR A 54 1.64 -9.80 20.85
CA THR A 54 2.42 -9.76 22.08
C THR A 54 1.97 -8.58 22.93
N ASN A 55 2.54 -8.41 24.12
CA ASN A 55 2.25 -7.24 24.96
C ASN A 55 3.07 -6.02 24.51
N ALA A 56 2.82 -5.53 23.28
CA ALA A 56 3.60 -4.44 22.67
C ALA A 56 3.53 -3.10 23.44
N SER A 57 2.53 -2.93 24.34
CA SER A 57 2.40 -1.75 25.19
C SER A 57 3.18 -1.84 26.50
N ALA A 58 3.90 -2.93 26.76
CA ALA A 58 4.71 -3.07 27.97
C ALA A 58 5.83 -2.03 27.98
N TRP A 59 5.80 -1.16 28.98
CA TRP A 59 6.79 -0.09 29.13
C TRP A 59 8.16 -0.67 29.48
N GLU A 60 9.20 -0.25 28.75
CA GLU A 60 10.59 -0.69 28.96
C GLU A 60 10.83 -2.22 28.86
N ASP A 61 9.96 -2.94 28.14
CA ASP A 61 10.19 -4.35 27.84
C ASP A 61 11.33 -4.51 26.85
N SER A 62 12.36 -5.24 27.24
CA SER A 62 13.58 -5.40 26.42
C SER A 62 13.34 -6.14 25.11
N GLY A 63 12.40 -7.09 25.09
CA GLY A 63 12.05 -7.83 23.86
C GLY A 63 11.35 -6.92 22.85
N GLN A 64 10.43 -6.04 23.33
CA GLN A 64 9.76 -5.05 22.47
C GLN A 64 10.77 -4.01 21.94
N GLN A 65 11.68 -3.54 22.80
CA GLN A 65 12.73 -2.59 22.39
C GLN A 65 13.64 -3.17 21.34
N GLU A 66 14.06 -4.42 21.47
CA GLU A 66 14.90 -5.10 20.50
C GLU A 66 14.18 -5.36 19.17
N ALA A 67 12.90 -5.82 19.22
CA ALA A 67 12.08 -6.00 18.04
C ALA A 67 11.90 -4.69 17.28
N TYR A 68 11.65 -3.59 17.99
CA TYR A 68 11.54 -2.26 17.41
C TYR A 68 12.86 -1.78 16.80
N ALA A 69 13.98 -1.93 17.50
CA ALA A 69 15.30 -1.53 17.00
C ALA A 69 15.63 -2.25 15.69
N ARG A 70 15.45 -3.58 15.64
CA ARG A 70 15.62 -4.38 14.42
C ARG A 70 14.71 -3.92 13.28
N TYR A 71 13.46 -3.58 13.59
CA TYR A 71 12.52 -3.08 12.60
C TYR A 71 12.93 -1.71 12.03
N VAL A 72 13.44 -0.82 12.87
CA VAL A 72 13.99 0.49 12.44
C VAL A 72 15.24 0.31 11.59
N ASP A 73 16.13 -0.65 11.93
CA ASP A 73 17.34 -0.93 11.16
C ASP A 73 17.02 -1.43 9.75
N GLU A 74 15.91 -2.16 9.59
CA GLU A 74 15.41 -2.65 8.30
C GLU A 74 14.49 -1.67 7.58
N ALA A 75 14.26 -0.48 8.12
CA ALA A 75 13.47 0.55 7.45
C ALA A 75 14.20 1.15 6.24
N VAL A 76 13.41 1.57 5.25
CA VAL A 76 13.89 2.05 3.94
C VAL A 76 14.23 3.54 3.99
N GLU A 77 15.39 3.89 3.46
CA GLU A 77 15.70 5.25 3.01
C GLU A 77 15.26 5.39 1.55
N VAL A 78 14.12 6.01 1.30
CA VAL A 78 13.51 6.08 -0.05
C VAL A 78 14.44 6.72 -1.08
N ASN A 79 15.30 7.66 -0.67
CA ASN A 79 16.32 8.27 -1.54
C ASN A 79 17.70 7.59 -1.40
N GLY A 80 17.77 6.46 -0.71
CA GLY A 80 19.01 5.73 -0.49
C GLY A 80 19.41 4.85 -1.67
N PRO A 81 20.69 4.43 -1.73
CA PRO A 81 21.22 3.69 -2.86
C PRO A 81 20.56 2.31 -3.05
N GLU A 82 20.12 1.67 -1.97
CA GLU A 82 19.48 0.37 -2.04
C GLU A 82 18.10 0.46 -2.70
N PHE A 83 17.27 1.46 -2.35
CA PHE A 83 15.98 1.67 -2.98
C PHE A 83 16.09 2.17 -4.43
N ALA A 84 17.22 2.75 -4.82
CA ALA A 84 17.49 3.14 -6.21
C ALA A 84 17.43 1.94 -7.18
N THR A 85 17.67 0.71 -6.71
CA THR A 85 17.52 -0.51 -7.54
C THR A 85 16.05 -0.77 -7.92
N VAL A 86 15.11 -0.45 -7.04
CA VAL A 86 13.67 -0.51 -7.33
C VAL A 86 13.29 0.52 -8.38
N VAL A 87 13.80 1.76 -8.25
CA VAL A 87 13.56 2.83 -9.23
C VAL A 87 14.08 2.44 -10.61
N GLU A 88 15.25 1.79 -10.68
CA GLU A 88 15.81 1.31 -11.95
C GLU A 88 14.97 0.17 -12.54
N ALA A 89 14.51 -0.79 -11.72
CA ALA A 89 13.61 -1.84 -12.17
C ALA A 89 12.29 -1.29 -12.73
N VAL A 90 11.72 -0.26 -12.12
CA VAL A 90 10.53 0.45 -12.62
C VAL A 90 10.81 1.12 -13.97
N ARG A 91 11.98 1.73 -14.13
CA ARG A 91 12.42 2.36 -15.39
C ARG A 91 12.55 1.32 -16.51
N GLU A 92 13.23 0.21 -16.24
CA GLU A 92 13.41 -0.89 -17.21
C GLU A 92 12.08 -1.55 -17.59
N ALA A 93 11.14 -1.64 -16.64
CA ALA A 93 9.81 -2.18 -16.85
C ALA A 93 8.88 -1.27 -17.68
N ASP A 94 9.20 0.03 -17.80
CA ASP A 94 8.31 1.06 -18.37
C ASP A 94 6.89 1.01 -17.79
N ALA A 95 6.77 0.71 -16.48
CA ALA A 95 5.52 0.56 -15.76
C ALA A 95 5.52 1.44 -14.49
N PHE A 96 4.37 2.02 -14.13
CA PHE A 96 4.24 2.75 -12.87
C PHE A 96 4.16 1.76 -11.70
N ALA A 97 4.79 2.08 -10.57
CA ALA A 97 4.73 1.22 -9.40
C ALA A 97 4.28 1.96 -8.12
N TYR A 98 3.47 1.26 -7.31
CA TYR A 98 3.24 1.59 -5.91
C TYR A 98 3.90 0.52 -5.03
N VAL A 99 4.83 0.93 -4.17
CA VAL A 99 5.55 0.02 -3.26
C VAL A 99 5.34 0.44 -1.81
N GLY A 100 4.76 -0.45 -1.01
CA GLY A 100 4.61 -0.23 0.44
C GLY A 100 5.93 -0.46 1.17
N VAL A 101 6.36 0.52 1.96
CA VAL A 101 7.63 0.45 2.71
C VAL A 101 7.45 0.98 4.13
N VAL A 102 8.30 0.51 5.02
CA VAL A 102 8.59 1.21 6.27
C VAL A 102 9.64 2.26 5.97
N GLU A 103 9.24 3.53 5.96
CA GLU A 103 10.13 4.65 5.68
C GLU A 103 10.90 5.06 6.94
N ARG A 104 12.23 5.12 6.85
CA ARG A 104 13.08 5.65 7.91
C ARG A 104 13.02 7.17 7.94
N SER A 105 12.77 7.76 9.12
CA SER A 105 12.89 9.20 9.27
C SER A 105 14.34 9.65 9.32
N MET A 106 14.59 10.91 8.95
CA MET A 106 15.93 11.50 9.05
C MET A 106 16.41 11.63 10.51
N SER A 107 15.50 11.69 11.47
CA SER A 107 15.84 11.72 12.90
C SER A 107 16.34 10.38 13.45
N GLY A 108 16.17 9.29 12.69
CA GLY A 108 16.66 7.95 12.99
C GLY A 108 15.87 7.16 14.03
N GLY A 109 14.98 7.81 14.80
CA GLY A 109 14.24 7.16 15.89
C GLY A 109 12.77 6.87 15.56
N SER A 110 12.25 7.40 14.46
CA SER A 110 10.86 7.20 14.03
C SER A 110 10.80 6.58 12.65
N VAL A 111 9.78 5.75 12.44
CA VAL A 111 9.49 5.17 11.13
C VAL A 111 8.04 5.43 10.74
N TYR A 112 7.77 5.42 9.45
CA TYR A 112 6.45 5.66 8.88
C TYR A 112 6.03 4.49 8.00
N CYS A 113 4.74 4.14 8.03
CA CYS A 113 4.12 3.33 7.01
C CYS A 113 3.92 4.19 5.77
N SER A 114 4.65 3.91 4.70
CA SER A 114 4.66 4.73 3.49
C SER A 114 4.34 3.94 2.23
N LEU A 115 3.60 4.56 1.33
CA LEU A 115 3.34 4.06 -0.02
C LEU A 115 4.11 4.94 -1.00
N VAL A 116 5.11 4.36 -1.64
CA VAL A 116 5.99 5.07 -2.59
C VAL A 116 5.45 4.91 -3.99
N ALA A 117 5.21 6.03 -4.65
CA ALA A 117 4.81 6.11 -6.06
C ALA A 117 6.05 6.34 -6.92
N ILE A 118 6.27 5.48 -7.90
CA ILE A 118 7.45 5.49 -8.77
C ILE A 118 7.00 5.53 -10.23
N ASP A 119 7.37 6.58 -10.93
CA ASP A 119 7.14 6.73 -12.36
C ASP A 119 8.37 6.22 -13.13
N PRO A 120 8.19 5.53 -14.28
CA PRO A 120 9.31 4.97 -15.03
C PRO A 120 10.26 6.03 -15.63
N VAL A 121 9.80 7.27 -15.79
CA VAL A 121 10.60 8.37 -16.36
C VAL A 121 11.16 9.29 -15.27
N GLU A 122 10.29 9.67 -14.31
CA GLU A 122 10.63 10.68 -13.30
C GLU A 122 11.26 10.09 -12.03
N GLY A 123 11.15 8.76 -11.83
CA GLY A 123 11.58 8.07 -10.60
C GLY A 123 10.54 8.21 -9.48
N VAL A 124 10.98 8.44 -8.24
CA VAL A 124 10.06 8.62 -7.11
C VAL A 124 9.30 9.94 -7.26
N VAL A 125 8.00 9.86 -7.53
CA VAL A 125 7.10 11.01 -7.73
C VAL A 125 6.22 11.30 -6.52
N GLY A 126 6.17 10.41 -5.54
CA GLY A 126 5.40 10.60 -4.32
C GLY A 126 5.76 9.61 -3.22
N VAL A 127 5.70 10.09 -1.98
CA VAL A 127 5.81 9.26 -0.77
C VAL A 127 4.63 9.62 0.12
N HIS A 128 3.64 8.74 0.17
CA HIS A 128 2.47 8.92 1.01
C HIS A 128 2.67 8.19 2.35
N ARG A 129 2.89 8.94 3.42
CA ARG A 129 2.91 8.43 4.79
C ARG A 129 1.48 8.24 5.28
N LYS A 130 1.14 7.05 5.75
CA LYS A 130 -0.18 6.72 6.31
C LYS A 130 -0.60 7.78 7.32
N LEU A 131 -1.72 8.45 7.08
CA LEU A 131 -2.17 9.60 7.89
C LEU A 131 -2.29 9.25 9.37
N LYS A 132 -2.80 8.04 9.65
CA LYS A 132 -3.00 7.56 11.00
C LYS A 132 -2.76 6.05 11.07
N PRO A 133 -1.73 5.59 11.77
CA PRO A 133 -1.56 4.17 12.06
C PRO A 133 -2.76 3.62 12.82
N THR A 134 -3.13 2.38 12.52
CA THR A 134 -4.34 1.74 13.04
C THR A 134 -4.02 1.08 14.37
N TYR A 135 -4.80 1.38 15.41
CA TYR A 135 -4.78 0.72 16.72
C TYR A 135 -3.36 0.45 17.24
N GLY A 136 -2.90 -0.82 17.28
CA GLY A 136 -1.58 -1.23 17.76
C GLY A 136 -0.41 -0.69 16.94
N GLU A 137 -0.60 -0.43 15.65
CA GLU A 137 0.42 0.15 14.76
C GLU A 137 1.01 1.48 15.28
N ARG A 138 0.24 2.21 16.12
CA ARG A 138 0.67 3.47 16.77
C ARG A 138 1.85 3.29 17.73
N LEU A 139 2.13 2.07 18.14
CA LEU A 139 3.29 1.74 18.97
C LEU A 139 4.58 1.65 18.15
N VAL A 140 4.45 1.55 16.82
CA VAL A 140 5.58 1.37 15.89
C VAL A 140 5.72 2.54 14.93
N TRP A 141 4.62 3.00 14.32
CA TRP A 141 4.66 4.03 13.28
C TRP A 141 4.18 5.38 13.77
N ALA A 142 4.87 6.42 13.32
CA ALA A 142 4.46 7.79 13.51
C ALA A 142 3.29 8.18 12.58
N ASP A 143 2.54 9.22 12.97
CA ASP A 143 1.49 9.80 12.14
C ASP A 143 2.08 10.40 10.86
N GLY A 144 1.42 10.16 9.73
CA GLY A 144 1.76 10.76 8.45
C GLY A 144 1.21 12.17 8.28
N ASP A 145 1.33 12.65 7.05
CA ASP A 145 0.91 13.99 6.64
C ASP A 145 0.18 13.97 5.29
N GLY A 146 -0.36 15.12 4.89
CA GLY A 146 -1.11 15.22 3.65
C GLY A 146 -0.26 15.43 2.39
N ALA A 147 1.08 15.43 2.49
CA ALA A 147 1.96 15.69 1.33
C ALA A 147 1.78 14.65 0.23
N GLY A 148 1.53 13.39 0.61
CA GLY A 148 1.33 12.28 -0.31
C GLY A 148 -0.12 12.09 -0.79
N LEU A 149 -1.07 12.94 -0.37
CA LEU A 149 -2.46 12.88 -0.87
C LEU A 149 -2.55 13.53 -2.26
N VAL A 150 -1.89 12.92 -3.23
CA VAL A 150 -1.76 13.40 -4.61
C VAL A 150 -2.14 12.30 -5.61
N ALA A 151 -2.45 12.72 -6.83
CA ALA A 151 -2.68 11.81 -7.94
C ALA A 151 -1.53 11.91 -8.95
N HIS A 152 -1.23 10.80 -9.58
CA HIS A 152 -0.21 10.70 -10.62
C HIS A 152 -0.84 10.35 -11.96
N ARG A 153 -0.20 10.73 -13.06
CA ARG A 153 -0.66 10.40 -14.41
C ARG A 153 0.27 9.40 -15.05
N HIS A 154 -0.31 8.29 -15.51
CA HIS A 154 0.45 7.29 -16.25
C HIS A 154 -0.41 6.68 -17.37
N ARG A 155 0.10 6.63 -18.60
CA ARG A 155 -0.56 6.04 -19.78
C ARG A 155 -2.03 6.45 -19.95
N GLY A 156 -2.33 7.71 -19.70
CA GLY A 156 -3.68 8.29 -19.85
C GLY A 156 -4.63 8.04 -18.68
N ALA A 157 -4.23 7.30 -17.66
CA ALA A 157 -4.95 7.13 -16.41
C ALA A 157 -4.47 8.10 -15.33
N THR A 158 -5.37 8.47 -14.43
CA THR A 158 -5.05 9.13 -13.16
C THR A 158 -5.05 8.07 -12.06
N VAL A 159 -3.87 7.81 -11.48
CA VAL A 159 -3.67 6.79 -10.45
C VAL A 159 -3.47 7.43 -9.07
N THR A 160 -4.01 6.79 -8.03
CA THR A 160 -3.88 7.22 -6.63
C THR A 160 -3.65 6.01 -5.73
N GLY A 161 -3.19 6.23 -4.50
CA GLY A 161 -3.01 5.13 -3.55
C GLY A 161 -3.16 5.57 -2.11
N LEU A 162 -3.69 4.66 -1.26
CA LEU A 162 -3.82 4.79 0.19
C LEU A 162 -3.47 3.46 0.89
N ASN A 163 -3.06 3.56 2.17
CA ASN A 163 -2.70 2.42 3.00
C ASN A 163 -3.86 1.96 3.89
N CYS A 164 -4.21 0.68 3.83
CA CYS A 164 -5.03 -0.07 4.80
C CYS A 164 -6.31 0.68 5.23
N TRP A 165 -6.49 0.88 6.53
CA TRP A 165 -7.69 1.53 7.10
C TRP A 165 -7.85 3.01 6.73
N GLU A 166 -6.83 3.65 6.13
CA GLU A 166 -7.04 4.96 5.49
C GLU A 166 -8.11 4.91 4.41
N ASN A 167 -8.21 3.77 3.72
CA ASN A 167 -9.25 3.54 2.73
C ASN A 167 -10.67 3.62 3.32
N TRP A 168 -10.84 3.47 4.63
CA TRP A 168 -12.11 3.70 5.34
C TRP A 168 -12.33 5.16 5.75
N MET A 169 -11.30 6.03 5.68
CA MET A 169 -11.42 7.46 6.04
C MET A 169 -12.17 8.22 4.93
N PRO A 170 -13.40 8.72 5.14
CA PRO A 170 -14.18 9.35 4.07
C PRO A 170 -13.48 10.54 3.41
N LEU A 171 -12.83 11.39 4.20
CA LEU A 171 -12.17 12.60 3.71
C LEU A 171 -10.90 12.27 2.91
N ALA A 172 -10.15 11.23 3.26
CA ALA A 172 -9.00 10.77 2.50
C ALA A 172 -9.44 10.27 1.10
N ARG A 173 -10.51 9.46 1.03
CA ARG A 173 -11.09 9.04 -0.25
C ARG A 173 -11.59 10.23 -1.08
N THR A 174 -12.29 11.17 -0.44
CA THR A 174 -12.78 12.39 -1.11
C THR A 174 -11.64 13.21 -1.70
N ALA A 175 -10.48 13.29 -1.00
CA ALA A 175 -9.29 13.94 -1.53
C ALA A 175 -8.80 13.24 -2.81
N MET A 176 -8.80 11.89 -2.84
CA MET A 176 -8.41 11.14 -4.03
C MET A 176 -9.41 11.30 -5.19
N TYR A 177 -10.72 11.29 -4.90
CA TYR A 177 -11.74 11.55 -5.93
C TYR A 177 -11.59 12.97 -6.51
N GLY A 178 -11.37 13.97 -5.63
CA GLY A 178 -11.14 15.36 -6.03
C GLY A 178 -9.87 15.58 -6.84
N ALA A 179 -8.87 14.71 -6.68
CA ALA A 179 -7.66 14.68 -7.49
C ALA A 179 -7.87 14.00 -8.87
N GLY A 180 -9.08 13.49 -9.14
CA GLY A 180 -9.45 12.90 -10.43
C GLY A 180 -9.13 11.42 -10.57
N SER A 181 -8.95 10.69 -9.49
CA SER A 181 -8.63 9.24 -9.50
C SER A 181 -9.50 8.44 -10.46
N GLU A 182 -8.89 7.63 -11.31
CA GLU A 182 -9.55 6.67 -12.20
C GLU A 182 -9.17 5.23 -11.80
N VAL A 183 -7.95 5.03 -11.28
CA VAL A 183 -7.47 3.77 -10.71
C VAL A 183 -6.91 4.07 -9.33
N HIS A 184 -7.43 3.39 -8.32
CA HIS A 184 -7.03 3.55 -6.93
C HIS A 184 -6.38 2.27 -6.41
N VAL A 185 -5.14 2.38 -5.95
CA VAL A 185 -4.43 1.28 -5.27
C VAL A 185 -4.71 1.38 -3.78
N ALA A 186 -5.32 0.35 -3.22
CA ALA A 186 -5.52 0.18 -1.79
C ALA A 186 -4.53 -0.87 -1.29
N ALA A 187 -3.43 -0.43 -0.68
CA ALA A 187 -2.40 -1.32 -0.16
C ALA A 187 -2.77 -1.80 1.25
N TRP A 188 -2.74 -3.11 1.47
CA TRP A 188 -3.15 -3.77 2.72
C TRP A 188 -2.03 -4.67 3.25
N PRO A 189 -1.97 -4.94 4.56
CA PRO A 189 -1.08 -5.98 5.07
C PRO A 189 -1.44 -7.36 4.52
N GLY A 190 -2.76 -7.64 4.40
CA GLY A 190 -3.29 -8.77 3.65
C GLY A 190 -4.31 -9.60 4.41
N SER A 191 -5.60 -9.49 4.03
CA SER A 191 -6.67 -10.37 4.51
C SER A 191 -7.93 -10.14 3.69
N VAL A 192 -8.63 -11.20 3.31
CA VAL A 192 -9.96 -11.12 2.68
C VAL A 192 -10.93 -10.29 3.52
N GLY A 193 -10.87 -10.43 4.86
CA GLY A 193 -11.73 -9.67 5.77
C GLY A 193 -11.48 -8.16 5.75
N LEU A 194 -10.26 -7.72 5.38
CA LEU A 194 -9.92 -6.31 5.26
C LEU A 194 -10.34 -5.72 3.90
N THR A 195 -10.20 -6.50 2.84
CA THR A 195 -10.29 -5.98 1.46
C THR A 195 -11.68 -6.07 0.86
N ARG A 196 -12.41 -7.16 1.11
CA ARG A 196 -13.60 -7.55 0.37
C ARG A 196 -14.68 -6.45 0.30
N ASP A 197 -15.09 -5.92 1.42
CA ASP A 197 -16.24 -5.02 1.46
C ASP A 197 -15.87 -3.60 1.00
N ILE A 198 -14.73 -3.10 1.45
CA ILE A 198 -14.31 -1.73 1.16
C ILE A 198 -13.87 -1.53 -0.29
N THR A 199 -13.27 -2.54 -0.93
CA THR A 199 -12.83 -2.45 -2.33
C THR A 199 -14.01 -2.13 -3.24
N ARG A 200 -15.09 -2.90 -3.14
CA ARG A 200 -16.32 -2.67 -3.91
C ARG A 200 -17.01 -1.35 -3.53
N PHE A 201 -16.98 -1.01 -2.24
CA PHE A 201 -17.57 0.23 -1.76
C PHE A 201 -16.88 1.44 -2.39
N ILE A 202 -15.55 1.52 -2.32
CA ILE A 202 -14.78 2.63 -2.92
C ILE A 202 -14.99 2.71 -4.42
N ALA A 203 -14.94 1.56 -5.11
CA ALA A 203 -15.12 1.51 -6.54
C ALA A 203 -16.48 2.08 -6.97
N ARG A 204 -17.53 1.70 -6.25
CA ARG A 204 -18.90 2.18 -6.51
C ARG A 204 -19.12 3.63 -6.07
N GLU A 205 -18.59 4.05 -4.91
CA GLU A 205 -18.68 5.43 -4.41
C GLU A 205 -17.93 6.40 -5.33
N GLY A 206 -16.68 6.07 -5.68
CA GLY A 206 -15.80 6.95 -6.47
C GLY A 206 -15.98 6.83 -7.99
N ARG A 207 -16.72 5.82 -8.46
CA ARG A 207 -16.83 5.49 -9.89
C ARG A 207 -15.47 5.35 -10.56
N LEU A 208 -14.64 4.48 -9.98
CA LEU A 208 -13.26 4.23 -10.39
C LEU A 208 -12.89 2.75 -10.20
N PHE A 209 -11.79 2.31 -10.79
CA PHE A 209 -11.25 0.98 -10.52
C PHE A 209 -10.50 0.99 -9.18
N VAL A 210 -10.68 -0.07 -8.38
CA VAL A 210 -9.91 -0.27 -7.15
C VAL A 210 -9.11 -1.55 -7.25
N VAL A 211 -7.81 -1.42 -7.05
CA VAL A 211 -6.85 -2.52 -6.97
C VAL A 211 -6.44 -2.65 -5.51
N SER A 212 -7.08 -3.54 -4.77
CA SER A 212 -6.66 -3.90 -3.42
C SER A 212 -5.60 -4.97 -3.49
N VAL A 213 -4.46 -4.73 -2.86
CA VAL A 213 -3.32 -5.66 -2.83
C VAL A 213 -2.92 -5.98 -1.40
N GLY A 214 -2.78 -7.26 -1.08
CA GLY A 214 -2.39 -7.77 0.23
C GLY A 214 -1.43 -8.95 0.14
N ALA A 215 -0.61 -9.16 1.17
CA ALA A 215 0.33 -10.27 1.25
C ALA A 215 -0.25 -11.44 2.06
N PRO A 216 -0.01 -12.71 1.70
CA PRO A 216 -0.09 -13.80 2.63
C PRO A 216 1.09 -13.74 3.59
N TYR A 217 0.90 -14.14 4.85
CA TYR A 217 1.93 -14.04 5.86
C TYR A 217 1.66 -15.00 7.02
N CYS A 218 2.65 -15.76 7.46
CA CYS A 218 2.52 -16.74 8.52
C CYS A 218 3.70 -16.73 9.50
N SER A 219 3.63 -17.49 10.56
CA SER A 219 4.66 -17.56 11.60
C SER A 219 6.01 -18.05 11.09
N GLU A 220 5.99 -18.87 10.05
CA GLU A 220 7.18 -19.43 9.41
C GLU A 220 7.99 -18.39 8.62
N ASP A 221 7.35 -17.28 8.21
CA ASP A 221 8.03 -16.16 7.53
C ASP A 221 8.88 -15.33 8.49
N LEU A 222 8.69 -15.48 9.81
CA LEU A 222 9.46 -14.79 10.83
C LEU A 222 10.83 -15.43 11.03
N PRO A 223 11.92 -14.64 11.13
CA PRO A 223 13.24 -15.16 11.46
C PRO A 223 13.24 -15.94 12.78
N ASN A 224 13.99 -17.06 12.82
CA ASN A 224 14.08 -17.89 14.02
C ASN A 224 14.70 -17.15 15.22
N ASP A 225 15.51 -16.14 14.97
CA ASP A 225 16.18 -15.30 15.96
C ASP A 225 15.39 -14.01 16.28
N PHE A 226 14.11 -13.93 15.86
CA PHE A 226 13.28 -12.78 16.19
C PHE A 226 13.06 -12.68 17.71
N PRO A 227 13.28 -11.51 18.34
CA PRO A 227 13.33 -11.37 19.81
C PRO A 227 12.07 -11.84 20.55
N LEU A 228 10.94 -11.80 19.90
CA LEU A 228 9.64 -12.17 20.46
C LEU A 228 9.09 -13.48 19.87
N LYS A 229 9.94 -14.27 19.19
CA LYS A 229 9.50 -15.50 18.49
C LYS A 229 8.77 -16.46 19.41
N ASP A 230 9.27 -16.65 20.65
CA ASP A 230 8.67 -17.56 21.64
C ASP A 230 7.29 -17.12 22.15
N GLN A 231 6.90 -15.87 21.91
CA GLN A 231 5.58 -15.34 22.27
C GLN A 231 4.59 -15.45 21.12
N LEU A 232 5.04 -15.83 19.93
CA LEU A 232 4.22 -15.95 18.72
C LEU A 232 3.92 -17.42 18.45
N PRO A 233 2.63 -17.82 18.33
CA PRO A 233 2.26 -19.20 18.08
C PRO A 233 2.85 -19.73 16.76
N ASP A 234 3.40 -20.95 16.80
CA ASP A 234 3.81 -21.66 15.59
C ASP A 234 2.59 -22.10 14.77
N GLY A 235 2.74 -22.11 13.44
CA GLY A 235 1.69 -22.51 12.51
C GLY A 235 0.55 -21.49 12.38
N GLU A 236 0.68 -20.31 12.99
CA GLU A 236 -0.33 -19.25 12.86
C GLU A 236 -0.22 -18.57 11.51
N ARG A 237 -1.35 -18.47 10.80
CA ARG A 237 -1.49 -17.62 9.63
C ARG A 237 -1.92 -16.21 10.06
N TYR A 238 -1.08 -15.23 9.85
CA TYR A 238 -1.35 -13.85 10.20
C TYR A 238 -2.24 -13.17 9.16
N HIS A 239 -1.90 -13.39 7.89
CA HIS A 239 -2.61 -12.83 6.74
C HIS A 239 -2.75 -13.88 5.65
N ASN A 240 -3.85 -13.82 4.88
CA ASN A 240 -4.12 -14.81 3.84
C ASN A 240 -4.15 -14.23 2.41
N GLY A 241 -3.61 -13.02 2.21
CA GLY A 241 -3.63 -12.32 0.92
C GLY A 241 -4.84 -11.39 0.81
N GLY A 242 -5.87 -11.78 0.08
CA GLY A 242 -7.10 -11.00 -0.10
C GLY A 242 -7.00 -9.94 -1.20
N THR A 243 -6.02 -10.08 -2.11
CA THR A 243 -5.93 -9.23 -3.31
C THR A 243 -7.18 -9.38 -4.15
N CYS A 244 -7.78 -8.25 -4.54
CA CYS A 244 -9.00 -8.22 -5.34
C CYS A 244 -9.11 -6.94 -6.16
N ILE A 245 -9.91 -6.97 -7.22
CA ILE A 245 -10.06 -5.82 -8.12
C ILE A 245 -11.54 -5.62 -8.42
N ALA A 246 -12.03 -4.39 -8.24
CA ALA A 246 -13.40 -4.02 -8.53
C ALA A 246 -13.49 -2.92 -9.59
N GLY A 247 -14.53 -2.98 -10.41
CA GLY A 247 -14.86 -1.99 -11.44
C GLY A 247 -15.69 -0.81 -10.91
N PRO A 248 -15.86 0.25 -11.72
CA PRO A 248 -16.60 1.48 -11.34
C PRO A 248 -18.08 1.27 -11.00
N ASP A 249 -18.63 0.11 -11.33
CA ASP A 249 -19.97 -0.35 -10.95
C ASP A 249 -20.02 -0.99 -9.55
N GLY A 250 -18.86 -1.26 -8.96
CA GLY A 250 -18.69 -1.99 -7.71
C GLY A 250 -18.76 -3.52 -7.89
N GLU A 251 -18.73 -4.03 -9.12
CA GLU A 251 -18.68 -5.47 -9.37
C GLU A 251 -17.23 -5.96 -9.45
N TRP A 252 -17.03 -7.23 -9.13
CA TRP A 252 -15.71 -7.84 -9.18
C TRP A 252 -15.21 -8.01 -10.62
N ILE A 253 -13.98 -7.55 -10.87
CA ILE A 253 -13.15 -7.97 -12.00
C ILE A 253 -12.35 -9.20 -11.58
N VAL A 254 -11.80 -9.14 -10.36
CA VAL A 254 -11.14 -10.27 -9.69
C VAL A 254 -11.65 -10.34 -8.26
N GLU A 255 -12.30 -11.45 -7.92
CA GLU A 255 -12.73 -11.75 -6.54
C GLU A 255 -11.51 -11.89 -5.60
N PRO A 256 -11.68 -11.73 -4.28
CA PRO A 256 -10.57 -11.87 -3.34
C PRO A 256 -9.84 -13.21 -3.48
N VAL A 257 -8.58 -13.13 -3.87
CA VAL A 257 -7.64 -14.26 -3.94
C VAL A 257 -7.02 -14.46 -2.57
N HIS A 258 -7.02 -15.69 -2.08
CA HIS A 258 -6.48 -16.00 -0.76
C HIS A 258 -5.69 -17.30 -0.79
N ASP A 259 -4.77 -17.45 0.16
CA ASP A 259 -3.94 -18.65 0.36
C ASP A 259 -3.05 -19.02 -0.84
N GLU A 260 -2.88 -18.10 -1.78
CA GLU A 260 -2.05 -18.25 -2.97
C GLU A 260 -1.00 -17.15 -3.03
N GLN A 261 0.14 -17.43 -3.66
CA GLN A 261 1.17 -16.45 -3.95
C GLN A 261 1.32 -16.29 -5.47
N GLY A 262 1.56 -15.06 -5.90
CA GLY A 262 1.77 -14.74 -7.30
C GLY A 262 1.32 -13.33 -7.66
N ILE A 263 1.18 -13.07 -8.94
CA ILE A 263 0.67 -11.80 -9.45
C ILE A 263 -0.78 -11.97 -9.88
N VAL A 264 -1.65 -11.14 -9.33
CA VAL A 264 -3.07 -11.05 -9.72
C VAL A 264 -3.21 -9.99 -10.80
N TRP A 265 -3.80 -10.37 -11.94
CA TRP A 265 -3.85 -9.57 -13.15
C TRP A 265 -5.26 -9.08 -13.46
N ALA A 266 -5.36 -7.88 -14.03
CA ALA A 266 -6.58 -7.40 -14.68
C ALA A 266 -6.26 -6.44 -15.82
N ASP A 267 -7.13 -6.44 -16.85
CA ASP A 267 -7.16 -5.44 -17.91
C ASP A 267 -8.32 -4.47 -17.65
N LEU A 268 -8.02 -3.18 -17.50
CA LEU A 268 -8.98 -2.14 -17.13
C LEU A 268 -9.34 -1.29 -18.35
N ASP A 269 -10.64 -1.26 -18.74
CA ASP A 269 -11.14 -0.29 -19.72
C ASP A 269 -11.45 1.04 -19.04
N LEU A 270 -10.52 1.99 -19.12
CA LEU A 270 -10.68 3.32 -18.51
C LEU A 270 -11.92 4.09 -19.01
N ALA A 271 -12.52 3.70 -20.13
CA ALA A 271 -13.77 4.30 -20.58
C ALA A 271 -14.94 4.00 -19.64
N GLU A 272 -14.91 2.88 -18.91
CA GLU A 272 -15.94 2.53 -17.93
C GLU A 272 -16.05 3.58 -16.80
N VAL A 273 -14.96 4.19 -16.39
CA VAL A 273 -14.96 5.27 -15.39
C VAL A 273 -15.89 6.41 -15.87
N ARG A 274 -15.73 6.85 -17.13
CA ARG A 274 -16.55 7.92 -17.69
C ARG A 274 -18.01 7.49 -17.88
N ARG A 275 -18.24 6.24 -18.30
CA ARG A 275 -19.61 5.69 -18.47
C ARG A 275 -20.35 5.69 -17.11
N HIS A 276 -19.70 5.23 -16.06
CA HIS A 276 -20.32 5.12 -14.74
C HIS A 276 -20.47 6.48 -14.02
N ARG A 277 -19.56 7.44 -14.27
CA ARG A 277 -19.68 8.81 -13.79
C ARG A 277 -20.87 9.57 -14.40
N HIS A 278 -21.45 9.10 -15.52
CA HIS A 278 -22.66 9.69 -16.07
C HIS A 278 -23.82 9.68 -15.04
N ASN A 279 -23.98 8.59 -14.30
CA ASN A 279 -25.08 8.46 -13.33
C ASN A 279 -24.75 9.09 -11.97
N PHE A 280 -23.49 9.07 -11.58
CA PHE A 280 -23.03 9.57 -10.29
C PHE A 280 -21.55 9.96 -10.37
N ASP A 281 -21.26 11.23 -10.23
CA ASP A 281 -19.88 11.74 -10.09
C ASP A 281 -19.78 12.48 -8.76
N PRO A 282 -19.15 11.89 -7.71
CA PRO A 282 -19.20 12.42 -6.35
C PRO A 282 -18.53 13.80 -6.21
N VAL A 283 -17.62 14.13 -7.10
CA VAL A 283 -16.88 15.41 -7.08
C VAL A 283 -17.22 16.31 -8.29
N GLY A 284 -17.94 15.77 -9.27
CA GLY A 284 -18.46 16.48 -10.42
C GLY A 284 -19.89 17.00 -10.19
N HIS A 285 -20.87 16.47 -10.92
CA HIS A 285 -22.25 16.97 -10.87
C HIS A 285 -23.02 16.66 -9.57
N TYR A 286 -22.49 15.77 -8.69
CA TYR A 286 -22.95 15.61 -7.30
C TYR A 286 -22.15 16.44 -6.30
N GLY A 287 -21.04 17.06 -6.72
CA GLY A 287 -20.25 17.95 -5.87
C GLY A 287 -21.01 19.23 -5.53
N ARG A 288 -20.94 19.66 -4.28
CA ARG A 288 -21.55 20.90 -3.76
C ARG A 288 -20.49 21.76 -3.07
N PRO A 289 -19.49 22.30 -3.82
CA PRO A 289 -18.40 23.10 -3.24
C PRO A 289 -18.90 24.44 -2.66
N ASP A 290 -20.12 24.84 -3.00
CA ASP A 290 -20.86 25.95 -2.40
C ASP A 290 -21.30 25.67 -0.95
N VAL A 291 -21.47 24.38 -0.59
CA VAL A 291 -21.93 23.91 0.74
C VAL A 291 -20.82 23.18 1.51
N LEU A 292 -20.09 22.28 0.84
CA LEU A 292 -19.08 21.41 1.43
C LEU A 292 -17.72 21.65 0.77
N ARG A 293 -16.71 21.98 1.57
CA ARG A 293 -15.34 22.19 1.09
C ARG A 293 -14.38 21.27 1.82
N LEU A 294 -13.53 20.59 1.06
CA LEU A 294 -12.39 19.84 1.58
C LEU A 294 -11.12 20.60 1.28
N GLU A 295 -10.38 20.94 2.33
CA GLU A 295 -9.03 21.49 2.24
C GLU A 295 -8.04 20.43 2.71
N VAL A 296 -6.99 20.20 1.91
CA VAL A 296 -5.90 19.26 2.24
C VAL A 296 -4.63 20.05 2.47
N ASN A 297 -4.11 20.01 3.70
CA ASN A 297 -2.78 20.53 3.98
C ASN A 297 -1.73 19.54 3.45
N ARG A 298 -1.02 19.91 2.40
CA ARG A 298 0.02 19.08 1.75
C ARG A 298 1.44 19.42 2.19
N ASN A 299 1.59 20.13 3.28
CA ASN A 299 2.92 20.35 3.83
C ASN A 299 3.46 19.05 4.41
N ARG A 300 4.71 18.70 4.05
CA ARG A 300 5.42 17.60 4.69
C ARG A 300 5.72 17.99 6.13
N LEU A 301 5.35 17.14 7.08
CA LEU A 301 5.80 17.29 8.46
C LEU A 301 7.32 17.08 8.49
N ALA A 302 8.02 18.05 9.05
CA ALA A 302 9.45 17.88 9.28
C ALA A 302 9.67 16.68 10.24
N PRO A 303 10.72 15.90 10.02
CA PRO A 303 11.07 14.79 10.90
C PRO A 303 11.44 15.26 12.29
#